data_6e23be7cd1c02a600933553142ddca1b
#
_entry.id   6e23be7cd1c02a600933553142ddca1b
#
_cell.length_a   1.000
_cell.length_b   1.000
_cell.length_c   1.000
_cell.angle_alpha   90.00
_cell.angle_beta   90.00
_cell.angle_gamma   90.00
#
_symmetry.space_group_name_H-M   'P 1'
#
loop_
_entity.id
_entity.type
_entity.pdbx_description
1 polymer ?
#
loop_
_entity_poly.entity_id
_entity_poly.type
_entity_poly.pdbx_seq_one_letter_code
_entity_poly.pdbx_strand_id
1 'polypeptide(L)'
;ERICKNCGYVISEYALDRGPEWRAFTPEERESKRRTGSPLSNVYYDRGLSTTFDPRDSRGTSEETQRMWRLKRRDTRTKLSETGARNLKTALKEMDRMADALHVPRGVKEEAIDIYRQTLKEDLIIGQTIDGFVAASLYAACRRAKIPRSLKEVADLSTQDIKTVSRIYRQILQELDLRMPIDYPMKFVPRIANKVKVTPRTDQLTVEILREARQEKALAGKDPRGMAAAALYMACKHNKEGCTQREVSEAAGTSEVTLRNRLRDLEEIFREEDLETILQGRTR
;
A
#
# COMPACT_ATOMS: atom_id res chain seq x y z
N GLU A 1 16.04 30.64 -16.44
CA GLU A 1 15.20 31.84 -16.58
C GLU A 1 13.78 31.54 -16.13
N ARG A 2 13.15 32.43 -15.39
CA ARG A 2 11.72 32.40 -15.10
C ARG A 2 11.02 33.45 -15.94
N ILE A 3 10.13 33.02 -16.81
CA ILE A 3 9.44 33.88 -17.78
C ILE A 3 7.94 33.84 -17.48
N CYS A 4 7.30 35.01 -17.51
CA CYS A 4 5.85 35.11 -17.41
C CYS A 4 5.18 34.50 -18.66
N LYS A 5 4.27 33.53 -18.48
CA LYS A 5 3.58 32.87 -19.62
C LYS A 5 2.65 33.80 -20.41
N ASN A 6 2.20 34.91 -19.82
CA ASN A 6 1.22 35.80 -20.46
C ASN A 6 1.88 36.93 -21.25
N CYS A 7 3.00 37.51 -20.78
CA CYS A 7 3.59 38.67 -21.40
C CYS A 7 5.06 38.49 -21.83
N GLY A 8 5.66 37.32 -21.60
CA GLY A 8 7.05 37.05 -21.95
C GLY A 8 8.09 37.77 -21.08
N TYR A 9 7.67 38.51 -20.05
CA TYR A 9 8.61 39.25 -19.17
C TYR A 9 9.49 38.28 -18.40
N VAL A 10 10.80 38.50 -18.46
CA VAL A 10 11.80 37.71 -17.72
C VAL A 10 11.84 38.19 -16.27
N ILE A 11 11.33 37.39 -15.35
CA ILE A 11 11.26 37.69 -13.92
C ILE A 11 12.63 37.49 -13.26
N SER A 12 13.39 36.49 -13.72
CA SER A 12 14.71 36.17 -13.19
C SER A 12 15.56 35.51 -14.26
N GLU A 13 16.72 36.07 -14.54
CA GLU A 13 17.70 35.53 -15.49
C GLU A 13 18.49 34.36 -14.91
N TYR A 14 18.71 34.38 -13.59
CA TYR A 14 19.51 33.37 -12.88
C TYR A 14 18.62 32.48 -12.03
N ALA A 15 17.99 31.48 -12.64
CA ALA A 15 17.34 30.40 -11.88
C ALA A 15 18.38 29.34 -11.55
N LEU A 16 18.65 29.15 -10.26
CA LEU A 16 19.46 28.03 -9.80
C LEU A 16 18.76 26.71 -10.22
N ASP A 17 19.39 25.98 -11.11
CA ASP A 17 18.99 24.62 -11.41
C ASP A 17 19.49 23.71 -10.27
N ARG A 18 18.53 23.18 -9.50
CA ARG A 18 18.80 22.22 -8.42
C ARG A 18 18.90 20.77 -8.93
N GLY A 19 18.73 20.57 -10.22
CA GLY A 19 18.86 19.27 -10.86
C GLY A 19 20.34 18.81 -10.93
N PRO A 20 20.57 17.52 -11.14
CA PRO A 20 21.91 17.02 -11.36
C PRO A 20 22.46 17.55 -12.70
N GLU A 21 23.73 17.99 -12.70
CA GLU A 21 24.45 18.47 -13.89
C GLU A 21 24.67 17.38 -14.97
N TRP A 22 24.40 16.14 -14.64
CA TRP A 22 24.62 14.98 -15.48
C TRP A 22 23.30 14.27 -15.83
N ARG A 23 23.25 13.68 -16.99
CA ARG A 23 22.13 12.86 -17.44
C ARG A 23 22.47 11.38 -17.24
N ALA A 24 21.52 10.60 -16.75
CA ALA A 24 21.59 9.15 -16.64
C ALA A 24 20.27 8.55 -17.13
N PHE A 25 20.38 7.58 -18.02
CA PHE A 25 19.24 6.91 -18.62
C PHE A 25 18.93 5.60 -17.92
N THR A 26 19.94 4.99 -17.26
CA THR A 26 19.78 3.76 -16.48
C THR A 26 19.96 4.01 -14.98
N PRO A 27 19.34 3.18 -14.12
CA PRO A 27 19.54 3.26 -12.67
C PRO A 27 21.02 3.11 -12.28
N GLU A 28 21.77 2.22 -12.95
CA GLU A 28 23.19 1.96 -12.71
C GLU A 28 24.06 3.17 -13.04
N GLU A 29 23.81 3.83 -14.18
CA GLU A 29 24.48 5.09 -14.52
C GLU A 29 24.17 6.21 -13.52
N ARG A 30 22.92 6.25 -13.01
CA ARG A 30 22.53 7.23 -11.99
C ARG A 30 23.29 6.99 -10.69
N GLU A 31 23.49 5.75 -10.30
CA GLU A 31 24.20 5.39 -9.10
C GLU A 31 25.71 5.67 -9.23
N SER A 32 26.32 5.34 -10.37
CA SER A 32 27.75 5.60 -10.63
C SER A 32 28.11 7.08 -10.76
N LYS A 33 27.19 7.92 -11.29
CA LYS A 33 27.40 9.37 -11.47
C LYS A 33 27.02 10.20 -10.24
N ARG A 34 26.45 9.59 -9.20
CA ARG A 34 26.10 10.27 -7.95
C ARG A 34 27.35 10.78 -7.24
N ARG A 35 27.41 12.10 -7.04
CA ARG A 35 28.45 12.76 -6.22
C ARG A 35 28.07 12.82 -4.74
N THR A 36 26.79 12.72 -4.43
CA THR A 36 26.27 12.72 -3.07
C THR A 36 25.84 11.32 -2.68
N GLY A 37 25.90 10.98 -1.41
CA GLY A 37 25.43 9.70 -0.87
C GLY A 37 23.95 9.45 -1.16
N SER A 38 23.46 8.27 -0.78
CA SER A 38 22.04 7.93 -0.91
C SER A 38 21.16 8.98 -0.22
N PRO A 39 19.98 9.31 -0.77
CA PRO A 39 19.06 10.23 -0.11
C PRO A 39 18.65 9.68 1.25
N LEU A 40 18.45 10.57 2.21
CA LEU A 40 17.87 10.18 3.49
C LEU A 40 16.50 9.53 3.25
N SER A 41 16.35 8.30 3.67
CA SER A 41 15.10 7.56 3.54
C SER A 41 14.87 6.68 4.77
N ASN A 42 13.62 6.63 5.23
CA ASN A 42 13.22 5.78 6.33
C ASN A 42 13.28 4.28 5.99
N VAL A 43 13.44 3.94 4.71
CA VAL A 43 13.61 2.56 4.22
C VAL A 43 14.90 1.93 4.74
N TYR A 44 15.94 2.71 4.99
CA TYR A 44 17.20 2.20 5.55
C TYR A 44 17.13 2.15 7.07
N TYR A 45 17.72 1.11 7.70
CA TYR A 45 17.74 0.97 9.16
C TYR A 45 18.41 2.18 9.87
N ASP A 46 19.41 2.77 9.23
CA ASP A 46 20.18 3.94 9.67
C ASP A 46 19.74 5.26 9.01
N ARG A 47 18.65 5.24 8.25
CA ARG A 47 18.15 6.35 7.41
C ARG A 47 19.15 6.84 6.35
N GLY A 48 20.17 6.04 6.05
CA GLY A 48 21.25 6.42 5.14
C GLY A 48 22.32 7.35 5.77
N LEU A 49 22.35 7.45 7.10
CA LEU A 49 23.30 8.31 7.81
C LEU A 49 24.66 7.64 8.05
N SER A 50 24.74 6.31 8.04
CA SER A 50 25.99 5.62 8.27
C SER A 50 26.83 5.52 7.00
N THR A 51 28.13 5.80 7.15
CA THR A 51 29.09 5.60 6.07
C THR A 51 29.44 4.13 5.93
N THR A 52 29.60 3.67 4.71
CA THR A 52 30.09 2.33 4.39
C THR A 52 31.26 2.41 3.42
N PHE A 53 32.12 1.43 3.42
CA PHE A 53 33.19 1.29 2.44
C PHE A 53 33.07 -0.06 1.72
N ASP A 54 33.47 -0.10 0.44
CA ASP A 54 33.55 -1.36 -0.28
C ASP A 54 35.00 -1.91 -0.22
N PRO A 55 35.18 -3.15 0.28
CA PRO A 55 36.50 -3.80 0.28
C PRO A 55 37.11 -3.95 -1.11
N ARG A 56 36.29 -3.91 -2.17
CA ARG A 56 36.74 -3.98 -3.56
C ARG A 56 37.43 -2.72 -4.06
N ASP A 57 37.18 -1.58 -3.39
CA ASP A 57 37.80 -0.30 -3.72
C ASP A 57 39.29 -0.25 -3.33
N SER A 58 39.75 -1.18 -2.48
CA SER A 58 41.17 -1.32 -2.16
C SER A 58 41.90 -1.94 -3.37
N ARG A 59 42.79 -1.16 -3.98
CA ARG A 59 43.66 -1.61 -5.08
C ARG A 59 44.88 -2.40 -4.57
N GLY A 60 44.78 -2.99 -3.40
CA GLY A 60 45.87 -3.69 -2.72
C GLY A 60 46.00 -5.16 -3.06
N THR A 61 46.91 -5.82 -2.40
CA THR A 61 47.15 -7.25 -2.51
C THR A 61 45.97 -8.09 -2.02
N SER A 62 45.97 -9.40 -2.31
CA SER A 62 44.93 -10.32 -1.83
C SER A 62 44.78 -10.32 -0.30
N GLU A 63 45.89 -10.17 0.43
CA GLU A 63 45.90 -10.11 1.89
C GLU A 63 45.22 -8.82 2.41
N GLU A 64 45.48 -7.69 1.78
CA GLU A 64 44.84 -6.41 2.12
C GLU A 64 43.34 -6.44 1.86
N THR A 65 42.92 -7.03 0.75
CA THR A 65 41.51 -7.23 0.44
C THR A 65 40.83 -8.11 1.52
N GLN A 66 41.46 -9.21 1.96
CA GLN A 66 40.93 -10.02 3.05
C GLN A 66 40.86 -9.25 4.38
N ARG A 67 41.84 -8.39 4.65
CA ARG A 67 41.84 -7.51 5.83
C ARG A 67 40.68 -6.53 5.81
N MET A 68 40.41 -5.91 4.65
CA MET A 68 39.28 -5.02 4.45
C MET A 68 37.91 -5.74 4.62
N TRP A 69 37.80 -6.99 4.17
CA TRP A 69 36.59 -7.81 4.41
C TRP A 69 36.39 -8.10 5.90
N ARG A 70 37.45 -8.35 6.65
CA ARG A 70 37.35 -8.53 8.11
C ARG A 70 36.93 -7.24 8.81
N LEU A 71 37.43 -6.08 8.37
CA LEU A 71 37.05 -4.77 8.89
C LEU A 71 35.60 -4.46 8.59
N LYS A 72 35.11 -4.71 7.36
CA LYS A 72 33.69 -4.54 6.98
C LYS A 72 32.75 -5.37 7.85
N ARG A 73 33.15 -6.63 8.13
CA ARG A 73 32.33 -7.49 9.02
C ARG A 73 32.30 -6.94 10.47
N ARG A 74 33.39 -6.40 10.96
CA ARG A 74 33.43 -5.77 12.31
C ARG A 74 32.59 -4.50 12.34
N ASP A 75 32.71 -3.62 11.35
CA ASP A 75 31.89 -2.41 11.21
C ASP A 75 30.40 -2.74 11.20
N THR A 76 29.99 -3.72 10.38
CA THR A 76 28.59 -4.17 10.35
C THR A 76 28.12 -4.72 11.69
N ARG A 77 28.95 -5.48 12.42
CA ARG A 77 28.60 -5.98 13.75
C ARG A 77 28.46 -4.85 14.78
N THR A 78 29.32 -3.85 14.73
CA THR A 78 29.27 -2.70 15.64
C THR A 78 28.01 -1.86 15.39
N LYS A 79 27.68 -1.58 14.12
CA LYS A 79 26.47 -0.85 13.73
C LYS A 79 25.17 -1.58 14.11
N LEU A 80 25.21 -2.91 14.15
CA LEU A 80 24.07 -3.77 14.49
C LEU A 80 24.21 -4.38 15.89
N SER A 81 24.96 -3.74 16.79
CA SER A 81 25.17 -4.24 18.15
C SER A 81 23.88 -4.24 18.98
N GLU A 82 23.03 -3.23 18.79
CA GLU A 82 21.76 -3.10 19.47
C GLU A 82 20.72 -4.09 18.94
N THR A 83 19.95 -4.68 19.83
CA THR A 83 18.86 -5.61 19.48
C THR A 83 17.80 -4.92 18.64
N GLY A 84 17.48 -3.66 18.95
CA GLY A 84 16.53 -2.86 18.18
C GLY A 84 16.95 -2.65 16.72
N ALA A 85 18.24 -2.37 16.47
CA ALA A 85 18.77 -2.19 15.12
C ALA A 85 18.73 -3.49 14.31
N ARG A 86 19.00 -4.64 14.94
CA ARG A 86 18.89 -5.96 14.29
C ARG A 86 17.44 -6.31 13.96
N ASN A 87 16.53 -6.11 14.90
CA ASN A 87 15.10 -6.33 14.69
C ASN A 87 14.56 -5.44 13.58
N LEU A 88 14.94 -4.16 13.58
CA LEU A 88 14.55 -3.22 12.52
C LEU A 88 15.06 -3.67 11.15
N LYS A 89 16.33 -4.11 11.04
CA LYS A 89 16.86 -4.59 9.76
C LYS A 89 16.12 -5.81 9.24
N THR A 90 15.76 -6.75 10.11
CA THR A 90 14.97 -7.93 9.76
C THR A 90 13.55 -7.52 9.31
N ALA A 91 12.92 -6.62 10.07
CA ALA A 91 11.60 -6.09 9.76
C ALA A 91 11.56 -5.35 8.42
N LEU A 92 12.57 -4.54 8.10
CA LEU A 92 12.66 -3.83 6.83
C LEU A 92 12.74 -4.79 5.65
N LYS A 93 13.56 -5.85 5.77
CA LYS A 93 13.66 -6.88 4.73
C LYS A 93 12.32 -7.60 4.50
N GLU A 94 11.62 -7.92 5.57
CA GLU A 94 10.31 -8.58 5.49
C GLU A 94 9.24 -7.61 4.96
N MET A 95 9.29 -6.34 5.36
CA MET A 95 8.43 -5.29 4.82
C MET A 95 8.61 -5.13 3.31
N ASP A 96 9.84 -5.15 2.82
CA ASP A 96 10.16 -5.08 1.40
C ASP A 96 9.53 -6.26 0.66
N ARG A 97 9.75 -7.49 1.14
CA ARG A 97 9.18 -8.70 0.56
C ARG A 97 7.64 -8.64 0.47
N MET A 98 6.99 -8.24 1.55
CA MET A 98 5.52 -8.17 1.60
C MET A 98 4.97 -7.03 0.74
N ALA A 99 5.61 -5.87 0.75
CA ALA A 99 5.20 -4.71 -0.05
C ALA A 99 5.31 -5.01 -1.55
N ASP A 100 6.39 -5.68 -1.98
CA ASP A 100 6.59 -6.07 -3.37
C ASP A 100 5.56 -7.12 -3.81
N ALA A 101 5.28 -8.13 -2.97
CA ALA A 101 4.25 -9.14 -3.24
C ALA A 101 2.83 -8.54 -3.34
N LEU A 102 2.53 -7.49 -2.58
CA LEU A 102 1.25 -6.78 -2.64
C LEU A 102 1.23 -5.66 -3.69
N HIS A 103 2.33 -5.40 -4.39
CA HIS A 103 2.49 -4.27 -5.31
C HIS A 103 2.10 -2.94 -4.65
N VAL A 104 2.63 -2.69 -3.45
CA VAL A 104 2.35 -1.47 -2.69
C VAL A 104 3.26 -0.34 -3.16
N PRO A 105 2.74 0.89 -3.40
CA PRO A 105 3.55 2.03 -3.78
C PRO A 105 4.60 2.38 -2.71
N ARG A 106 5.75 2.90 -3.15
CA ARG A 106 6.89 3.23 -2.27
C ARG A 106 6.51 4.15 -1.11
N GLY A 107 5.68 5.17 -1.34
CA GLY A 107 5.24 6.09 -0.29
C GLY A 107 4.47 5.41 0.84
N VAL A 108 3.65 4.40 0.51
CA VAL A 108 2.91 3.61 1.52
C VAL A 108 3.85 2.67 2.29
N LYS A 109 4.85 2.13 1.62
CA LYS A 109 5.91 1.35 2.27
C LYS A 109 6.70 2.20 3.27
N GLU A 110 7.09 3.42 2.89
CA GLU A 110 7.77 4.37 3.79
C GLU A 110 6.89 4.69 5.01
N GLU A 111 5.60 4.90 4.81
CA GLU A 111 4.64 5.11 5.88
C GLU A 111 4.48 3.88 6.80
N ALA A 112 4.47 2.67 6.23
CA ALA A 112 4.45 1.42 7.02
C ALA A 112 5.70 1.27 7.90
N ILE A 113 6.85 1.64 7.35
CA ILE A 113 8.12 1.65 8.10
C ILE A 113 8.09 2.68 9.24
N ASP A 114 7.49 3.85 9.01
CA ASP A 114 7.36 4.87 10.06
C ASP A 114 6.46 4.39 11.20
N ILE A 115 5.33 3.75 10.89
CA ILE A 115 4.46 3.13 11.89
C ILE A 115 5.25 2.06 12.67
N TYR A 116 5.99 1.18 11.98
CA TYR A 116 6.81 0.15 12.64
C TYR A 116 7.89 0.74 13.54
N ARG A 117 8.54 1.83 13.13
CA ARG A 117 9.53 2.53 13.97
C ARG A 117 8.92 3.15 15.23
N GLN A 118 7.68 3.63 15.13
CA GLN A 118 6.95 4.13 16.29
C GLN A 118 6.62 2.99 17.25
N THR A 119 6.15 1.82 16.74
CA THR A 119 5.92 0.65 17.61
C THR A 119 7.20 0.14 18.28
N LEU A 120 8.35 0.27 17.61
CA LEU A 120 9.64 -0.09 18.19
C LEU A 120 10.05 0.86 19.32
N LYS A 121 9.75 2.16 19.20
CA LYS A 121 10.07 3.17 20.23
C LYS A 121 9.22 3.01 21.49
N GLU A 122 7.98 2.59 21.32
CA GLU A 122 7.04 2.31 22.42
C GLU A 122 7.19 0.89 22.98
N ASP A 123 8.26 0.18 22.61
CA ASP A 123 8.58 -1.18 23.07
C ASP A 123 7.46 -2.22 22.92
N LEU A 124 6.51 -2.00 22.02
CA LEU A 124 5.33 -2.85 21.81
C LEU A 124 5.68 -4.24 21.25
N ILE A 125 6.88 -4.38 20.67
CA ILE A 125 7.35 -5.60 20.00
C ILE A 125 7.88 -6.63 21.01
N ILE A 126 8.15 -6.21 22.24
CA ILE A 126 8.73 -7.09 23.26
C ILE A 126 7.83 -8.30 23.53
N GLY A 127 8.40 -9.51 23.40
CA GLY A 127 7.67 -10.78 23.60
C GLY A 127 6.72 -11.18 22.47
N GLN A 128 6.74 -10.48 21.34
CA GLN A 128 5.91 -10.76 20.17
C GLN A 128 6.73 -10.98 18.90
N THR A 129 6.06 -11.44 17.83
CA THR A 129 6.72 -11.74 16.56
C THR A 129 6.93 -10.49 15.70
N ILE A 130 8.13 -10.34 15.14
CA ILE A 130 8.47 -9.24 14.22
C ILE A 130 7.56 -9.25 13.00
N ASP A 131 7.32 -10.43 12.40
CA ASP A 131 6.51 -10.58 11.19
C ASP A 131 5.06 -10.12 11.39
N GLY A 132 4.49 -10.37 12.57
CA GLY A 132 3.14 -9.91 12.91
C GLY A 132 3.04 -8.40 12.97
N PHE A 133 4.05 -7.70 13.53
CA PHE A 133 4.09 -6.24 13.56
C PHE A 133 4.34 -5.65 12.18
N VAL A 134 5.19 -6.28 11.37
CA VAL A 134 5.42 -5.88 9.97
C VAL A 134 4.12 -5.95 9.17
N ALA A 135 3.41 -7.09 9.24
CA ALA A 135 2.13 -7.26 8.57
C ALA A 135 1.07 -6.24 9.03
N ALA A 136 0.95 -6.04 10.34
CA ALA A 136 -0.01 -5.09 10.90
C ALA A 136 0.31 -3.64 10.53
N SER A 137 1.58 -3.24 10.54
CA SER A 137 2.04 -1.90 10.14
C SER A 137 1.80 -1.66 8.64
N LEU A 138 2.08 -2.65 7.78
CA LEU A 138 1.80 -2.57 6.35
C LEU A 138 0.30 -2.45 6.06
N TYR A 139 -0.52 -3.21 6.78
CA TYR A 139 -1.98 -3.11 6.66
C TYR A 139 -2.49 -1.74 7.13
N ALA A 140 -1.96 -1.20 8.24
CA ALA A 140 -2.29 0.13 8.73
C ALA A 140 -1.96 1.22 7.71
N ALA A 141 -0.78 1.18 7.10
CA ALA A 141 -0.36 2.11 6.06
C ALA A 141 -1.24 2.00 4.80
N CYS A 142 -1.56 0.79 4.34
CA CYS A 142 -2.49 0.59 3.22
C CYS A 142 -3.86 1.19 3.49
N ARG A 143 -4.40 1.04 4.70
CA ARG A 143 -5.68 1.66 5.10
C ARG A 143 -5.61 3.17 5.12
N ARG A 144 -4.54 3.74 5.68
CA ARG A 144 -4.33 5.18 5.76
C ARG A 144 -4.19 5.81 4.38
N ALA A 145 -3.44 5.15 3.48
CA ALA A 145 -3.32 5.52 2.07
C ALA A 145 -4.58 5.21 1.24
N LYS A 146 -5.61 4.63 1.85
CA LYS A 146 -6.87 4.24 1.18
C LYS A 146 -6.70 3.23 0.06
N ILE A 147 -5.69 2.39 0.11
CA ILE A 147 -5.46 1.29 -0.84
C ILE A 147 -6.29 0.08 -0.40
N PRO A 148 -7.15 -0.49 -1.26
CA PRO A 148 -8.05 -1.59 -0.92
C PRO A 148 -7.30 -2.92 -0.83
N ARG A 149 -6.64 -3.18 0.29
CA ARG A 149 -6.04 -4.47 0.64
C ARG A 149 -6.78 -5.09 1.80
N SER A 150 -7.02 -6.39 1.74
CA SER A 150 -7.68 -7.11 2.84
C SER A 150 -6.66 -7.54 3.89
N LEU A 151 -7.10 -7.61 5.14
CA LEU A 151 -6.26 -8.13 6.23
C LEU A 151 -5.85 -9.59 5.95
N LYS A 152 -6.74 -10.37 5.32
CA LYS A 152 -6.47 -11.76 4.95
C LYS A 152 -5.29 -11.85 3.96
N GLU A 153 -5.28 -11.04 2.92
CA GLU A 153 -4.20 -11.03 1.92
C GLU A 153 -2.84 -10.69 2.54
N VAL A 154 -2.82 -9.75 3.49
CA VAL A 154 -1.60 -9.38 4.20
C VAL A 154 -1.16 -10.50 5.15
N ALA A 155 -2.10 -11.13 5.85
CA ALA A 155 -1.81 -12.24 6.76
C ALA A 155 -1.31 -13.49 6.01
N ASP A 156 -1.90 -13.81 4.84
CA ASP A 156 -1.51 -14.96 4.01
C ASP A 156 -0.04 -14.85 3.50
N LEU A 157 0.48 -13.62 3.39
CA LEU A 157 1.89 -13.36 3.05
C LEU A 157 2.81 -13.40 4.27
N SER A 158 2.28 -13.23 5.48
CA SER A 158 3.04 -13.32 6.71
C SER A 158 3.10 -14.77 7.21
N THR A 159 3.99 -15.03 8.16
CA THR A 159 4.07 -16.33 8.85
C THR A 159 3.03 -16.45 9.97
N GLN A 160 2.18 -15.42 10.16
CA GLN A 160 1.26 -15.32 11.29
C GLN A 160 -0.19 -15.47 10.90
N ASP A 161 -1.01 -16.01 11.81
CA ASP A 161 -2.44 -16.15 11.62
C ASP A 161 -3.15 -14.78 11.55
N ILE A 162 -4.25 -14.72 10.80
CA ILE A 162 -5.11 -13.54 10.67
C ILE A 162 -5.54 -12.99 12.04
N LYS A 163 -5.84 -13.88 13.01
CA LYS A 163 -6.25 -13.49 14.36
C LYS A 163 -5.15 -12.74 15.10
N THR A 164 -3.90 -13.23 14.98
CA THR A 164 -2.72 -12.61 15.56
C THR A 164 -2.45 -11.24 14.94
N VAL A 165 -2.43 -11.14 13.59
CA VAL A 165 -2.24 -9.88 12.88
C VAL A 165 -3.35 -8.87 13.22
N SER A 166 -4.61 -9.31 13.31
CA SER A 166 -5.75 -8.48 13.71
C SER A 166 -5.62 -7.94 15.14
N ARG A 167 -5.11 -8.77 16.08
CA ARG A 167 -4.87 -8.34 17.47
C ARG A 167 -3.77 -7.30 17.54
N ILE A 168 -2.63 -7.56 16.87
CA ILE A 168 -1.50 -6.64 16.81
C ILE A 168 -1.91 -5.32 16.14
N TYR A 169 -2.68 -5.38 15.05
CA TYR A 169 -3.19 -4.19 14.38
C TYR A 169 -4.01 -3.30 15.33
N ARG A 170 -4.93 -3.90 16.09
CA ARG A 170 -5.74 -3.15 17.08
C ARG A 170 -4.87 -2.55 18.19
N GLN A 171 -3.86 -3.30 18.65
CA GLN A 171 -2.89 -2.80 19.62
C GLN A 171 -2.13 -1.58 19.09
N ILE A 172 -1.62 -1.64 17.85
CA ILE A 172 -0.94 -0.52 17.20
C ILE A 172 -1.85 0.71 17.13
N LEU A 173 -3.13 0.54 16.77
CA LEU A 173 -4.07 1.66 16.70
C LEU A 173 -4.32 2.33 18.05
N GLN A 174 -4.43 1.54 19.10
CA GLN A 174 -4.69 2.02 20.45
C GLN A 174 -3.48 2.74 21.04
N GLU A 175 -2.31 2.14 20.97
CA GLU A 175 -1.09 2.68 21.58
C GLU A 175 -0.54 3.91 20.83
N LEU A 176 -0.68 3.95 19.51
CA LEU A 176 -0.22 5.08 18.71
C LEU A 176 -1.33 6.12 18.42
N ASP A 177 -2.53 5.98 19.00
CA ASP A 177 -3.73 6.82 18.73
C ASP A 177 -3.96 7.08 17.22
N LEU A 178 -3.80 6.05 16.39
CA LEU A 178 -3.94 6.19 14.95
C LEU A 178 -5.40 6.15 14.54
N ARG A 179 -5.89 7.25 13.99
CA ARG A 179 -7.24 7.33 13.42
C ARG A 179 -7.24 6.81 11.99
N MET A 180 -8.00 5.73 11.77
CA MET A 180 -8.10 5.12 10.44
C MET A 180 -9.32 5.63 9.67
N PRO A 181 -9.16 5.92 8.36
CA PRO A 181 -10.30 6.31 7.54
C PRO A 181 -11.28 5.15 7.36
N ILE A 182 -12.55 5.49 7.20
CA ILE A 182 -13.59 4.52 6.86
C ILE A 182 -13.39 4.06 5.41
N ASP A 183 -13.44 2.75 5.20
CA ASP A 183 -13.37 2.18 3.85
C ASP A 183 -14.74 2.23 3.17
N TYR A 184 -14.78 2.86 2.01
CA TYR A 184 -15.97 2.90 1.18
C TYR A 184 -15.97 1.77 0.16
N PRO A 185 -17.13 1.11 -0.11
CA PRO A 185 -17.24 0.02 -1.06
C PRO A 185 -16.73 0.35 -2.46
N MET A 186 -16.93 1.58 -2.93
CA MET A 186 -16.50 2.04 -4.25
C MET A 186 -15.02 1.80 -4.54
N LYS A 187 -14.16 1.78 -3.52
CA LYS A 187 -12.71 1.56 -3.71
C LYS A 187 -12.36 0.12 -4.09
N PHE A 188 -13.21 -0.82 -3.72
CA PHE A 188 -12.99 -2.25 -4.00
C PHE A 188 -13.50 -2.64 -5.39
N VAL A 189 -14.41 -1.84 -5.98
CA VAL A 189 -15.05 -2.14 -7.26
C VAL A 189 -14.04 -2.37 -8.38
N PRO A 190 -13.06 -1.49 -8.68
CA PRO A 190 -12.15 -1.69 -9.80
C PRO A 190 -11.33 -2.98 -9.68
N ARG A 191 -11.00 -3.37 -8.46
CA ARG A 191 -10.23 -4.59 -8.20
C ARG A 191 -11.06 -5.84 -8.45
N ILE A 192 -12.30 -5.86 -7.99
CA ILE A 192 -13.23 -6.98 -8.18
C ILE A 192 -13.58 -7.08 -9.66
N ALA A 193 -13.92 -5.96 -10.30
CA ALA A 193 -14.24 -5.85 -11.71
C ALA A 193 -13.13 -6.39 -12.62
N ASN A 194 -11.87 -6.05 -12.34
CA ASN A 194 -10.72 -6.57 -13.08
C ASN A 194 -10.53 -8.08 -12.93
N LYS A 195 -10.81 -8.64 -11.75
CA LYS A 195 -10.71 -10.09 -11.53
C LYS A 195 -11.82 -10.86 -12.25
N VAL A 196 -13.04 -10.33 -12.25
CA VAL A 196 -14.21 -10.92 -12.92
C VAL A 196 -14.21 -10.63 -14.43
N LYS A 197 -13.39 -9.64 -14.87
CA LYS A 197 -13.28 -9.20 -16.29
C LYS A 197 -14.60 -8.65 -16.84
N VAL A 198 -15.29 -7.83 -16.06
CA VAL A 198 -16.52 -7.14 -16.50
C VAL A 198 -16.20 -5.93 -17.39
N THR A 199 -17.22 -5.45 -18.12
CA THR A 199 -17.06 -4.28 -18.99
C THR A 199 -16.95 -2.98 -18.17
N PRO A 200 -16.28 -1.93 -18.71
CA PRO A 200 -16.22 -0.62 -18.05
C PRO A 200 -17.59 0.00 -17.78
N ARG A 201 -18.61 -0.35 -18.59
CA ARG A 201 -19.98 0.11 -18.41
C ARG A 201 -20.58 -0.45 -17.12
N THR A 202 -20.35 -1.72 -16.84
CA THR A 202 -20.79 -2.39 -15.61
C THR A 202 -20.07 -1.85 -14.37
N ASP A 203 -18.77 -1.55 -14.50
CA ASP A 203 -18.00 -0.91 -13.44
C ASP A 203 -18.58 0.47 -13.07
N GLN A 204 -18.92 1.30 -14.07
CA GLN A 204 -19.54 2.60 -13.86
C GLN A 204 -20.90 2.50 -13.19
N LEU A 205 -21.77 1.61 -13.66
CA LEU A 205 -23.08 1.37 -13.06
C LEU A 205 -22.96 0.93 -11.60
N THR A 206 -21.99 0.05 -11.32
CA THR A 206 -21.71 -0.41 -9.95
C THR A 206 -21.37 0.76 -9.01
N VAL A 207 -20.54 1.70 -9.49
CA VAL A 207 -20.17 2.88 -8.70
C VAL A 207 -21.37 3.78 -8.45
N GLU A 208 -22.28 3.90 -9.39
CA GLU A 208 -23.51 4.70 -9.26
C GLU A 208 -24.48 4.08 -8.26
N ILE A 209 -24.74 2.78 -8.37
CA ILE A 209 -25.53 2.04 -7.37
C ILE A 209 -25.00 2.26 -5.96
N LEU A 210 -23.66 2.19 -5.78
CA LEU A 210 -23.05 2.41 -4.49
C LEU A 210 -23.11 3.87 -3.99
N ARG A 211 -23.13 4.84 -4.91
CA ARG A 211 -23.31 6.26 -4.56
C ARG A 211 -24.70 6.51 -3.99
N GLU A 212 -25.72 5.98 -4.64
CA GLU A 212 -27.11 6.12 -4.19
C GLU A 212 -27.35 5.35 -2.90
N ALA A 213 -26.89 4.09 -2.81
CA ALA A 213 -26.94 3.32 -1.56
C ALA A 213 -26.26 4.04 -0.40
N ARG A 214 -25.28 4.90 -0.67
CA ARG A 214 -24.63 5.74 0.34
C ARG A 214 -25.55 6.90 0.77
N GLN A 215 -26.29 7.53 -0.14
CA GLN A 215 -27.23 8.60 0.17
C GLN A 215 -28.35 8.08 1.07
N GLU A 216 -28.86 6.88 0.78
CA GLU A 216 -29.85 6.17 1.59
C GLU A 216 -29.32 5.56 2.89
N LYS A 217 -28.03 5.83 3.23
CA LYS A 217 -27.35 5.31 4.43
C LYS A 217 -27.31 3.77 4.55
N ALA A 218 -27.58 3.06 3.46
CA ALA A 218 -27.64 1.61 3.43
C ALA A 218 -26.28 0.90 3.66
N LEU A 219 -25.17 1.66 3.55
CA LEU A 219 -23.82 1.15 3.71
C LEU A 219 -23.38 1.07 5.19
N ALA A 220 -24.13 1.68 6.11
CA ALA A 220 -23.73 1.76 7.52
C ALA A 220 -23.71 0.36 8.17
N GLY A 221 -22.62 0.06 8.90
CA GLY A 221 -22.45 -1.20 9.62
C GLY A 221 -22.23 -2.45 8.78
N LYS A 222 -22.11 -2.32 7.45
CA LYS A 222 -21.94 -3.45 6.54
C LYS A 222 -20.49 -3.56 6.04
N ASP A 223 -20.03 -4.79 5.74
CA ASP A 223 -18.71 -5.00 5.15
C ASP A 223 -18.63 -4.35 3.76
N PRO A 224 -17.68 -3.42 3.53
CA PRO A 224 -17.56 -2.71 2.27
C PRO A 224 -17.27 -3.62 1.08
N ARG A 225 -16.55 -4.74 1.28
CA ARG A 225 -16.25 -5.69 0.21
C ARG A 225 -17.49 -6.47 -0.21
N GLY A 226 -18.29 -6.90 0.77
CA GLY A 226 -19.55 -7.58 0.51
C GLY A 226 -20.53 -6.68 -0.22
N MET A 227 -20.61 -5.39 0.13
CA MET A 227 -21.45 -4.41 -0.58
C MET A 227 -20.95 -4.14 -2.00
N ALA A 228 -19.64 -4.01 -2.21
CA ALA A 228 -19.06 -3.85 -3.55
C ALA A 228 -19.32 -5.06 -4.44
N ALA A 229 -19.22 -6.28 -3.91
CA ALA A 229 -19.53 -7.51 -4.62
C ALA A 229 -21.00 -7.61 -5.01
N ALA A 230 -21.91 -7.29 -4.09
CA ALA A 230 -23.35 -7.33 -4.35
C ALA A 230 -23.77 -6.30 -5.41
N ALA A 231 -23.25 -5.07 -5.31
CA ALA A 231 -23.52 -4.03 -6.31
C ALA A 231 -22.97 -4.40 -7.70
N LEU A 232 -21.76 -5.00 -7.77
CA LEU A 232 -21.20 -5.48 -9.03
C LEU A 232 -22.05 -6.60 -9.63
N TYR A 233 -22.50 -7.55 -8.82
CA TYR A 233 -23.36 -8.63 -9.29
C TYR A 233 -24.70 -8.09 -9.80
N MET A 234 -25.31 -7.12 -9.12
CA MET A 234 -26.54 -6.45 -9.56
C MET A 234 -26.33 -5.76 -10.91
N ALA A 235 -25.24 -5.04 -11.09
CA ALA A 235 -24.88 -4.37 -12.34
C ALA A 235 -24.63 -5.38 -13.48
N CYS A 236 -23.97 -6.50 -13.22
CA CYS A 236 -23.77 -7.59 -14.19
C CYS A 236 -25.11 -8.19 -14.63
N LYS A 237 -26.03 -8.45 -13.68
CA LYS A 237 -27.38 -8.97 -13.97
C LYS A 237 -28.15 -8.01 -14.86
N HIS A 238 -28.08 -6.72 -14.59
CA HIS A 238 -28.76 -5.68 -15.39
C HIS A 238 -28.19 -5.60 -16.83
N ASN A 239 -26.86 -5.60 -16.97
CA ASN A 239 -26.19 -5.54 -18.28
C ASN A 239 -26.15 -6.90 -19.00
N LYS A 240 -26.78 -7.94 -18.46
CA LYS A 240 -26.79 -9.32 -18.98
C LYS A 240 -25.39 -9.91 -19.21
N GLU A 241 -24.43 -9.52 -18.38
CA GLU A 241 -23.10 -10.12 -18.36
C GLU A 241 -23.15 -11.43 -17.56
N GLY A 242 -22.51 -12.47 -18.07
CA GLY A 242 -22.59 -13.85 -17.54
C GLY A 242 -21.79 -14.09 -16.26
N CYS A 243 -21.80 -13.15 -15.28
CA CYS A 243 -21.08 -13.29 -14.02
C CYS A 243 -21.85 -14.20 -13.04
N THR A 244 -21.15 -15.15 -12.41
CA THR A 244 -21.74 -16.00 -11.37
C THR A 244 -21.51 -15.41 -9.97
N GLN A 245 -22.44 -15.70 -9.03
CA GLN A 245 -22.30 -15.27 -7.64
C GLN A 245 -20.99 -15.80 -7.00
N ARG A 246 -20.57 -16.99 -7.40
CA ARG A 246 -19.36 -17.63 -6.94
C ARG A 246 -18.12 -16.86 -7.40
N GLU A 247 -18.00 -16.55 -8.67
CA GLU A 247 -16.87 -15.81 -9.22
C GLU A 247 -16.71 -14.44 -8.56
N VAL A 248 -17.82 -13.71 -8.39
CA VAL A 248 -17.82 -12.41 -7.75
C VAL A 248 -17.46 -12.49 -6.26
N SER A 249 -17.98 -13.49 -5.54
CA SER A 249 -17.65 -13.70 -4.13
C SER A 249 -16.19 -14.08 -3.91
N GLU A 250 -15.63 -14.96 -4.73
CA GLU A 250 -14.21 -15.33 -4.72
C GLU A 250 -13.32 -14.14 -5.06
N ALA A 251 -13.68 -13.35 -6.06
CA ALA A 251 -12.93 -12.14 -6.45
C ALA A 251 -12.89 -11.09 -5.33
N ALA A 252 -14.00 -10.92 -4.60
CA ALA A 252 -14.11 -10.02 -3.45
C ALA A 252 -13.48 -10.59 -2.16
N GLY A 253 -13.22 -11.90 -2.10
CA GLY A 253 -12.75 -12.59 -0.90
C GLY A 253 -13.81 -12.63 0.21
N THR A 254 -15.10 -12.76 -0.16
CA THR A 254 -16.25 -12.84 0.74
C THR A 254 -16.99 -14.18 0.53
N SER A 255 -17.88 -14.55 1.46
CA SER A 255 -18.71 -15.74 1.26
C SER A 255 -19.91 -15.43 0.36
N GLU A 256 -20.39 -16.43 -0.39
CA GLU A 256 -21.61 -16.31 -1.20
C GLU A 256 -22.83 -15.93 -0.36
N VAL A 257 -22.91 -16.42 0.88
CA VAL A 257 -23.98 -16.06 1.81
C VAL A 257 -23.96 -14.57 2.14
N THR A 258 -22.76 -14.01 2.35
CA THR A 258 -22.59 -12.57 2.57
C THR A 258 -23.03 -11.77 1.34
N LEU A 259 -22.65 -12.21 0.14
CA LEU A 259 -23.04 -11.59 -1.12
C LEU A 259 -24.58 -11.59 -1.26
N ARG A 260 -25.24 -12.74 -1.04
CA ARG A 260 -26.70 -12.84 -1.15
C ARG A 260 -27.45 -11.95 -0.15
N ASN A 261 -26.96 -11.89 1.09
CA ASN A 261 -27.57 -11.00 2.09
C ASN A 261 -27.39 -9.52 1.70
N ARG A 262 -26.21 -9.12 1.21
CA ARG A 262 -25.98 -7.74 0.74
C ARG A 262 -26.75 -7.43 -0.54
N LEU A 263 -26.97 -8.43 -1.39
CA LEU A 263 -27.79 -8.27 -2.59
C LEU A 263 -29.25 -7.97 -2.22
N ARG A 264 -29.83 -8.71 -1.28
CA ARG A 264 -31.18 -8.43 -0.77
C ARG A 264 -31.29 -7.02 -0.17
N ASP A 265 -30.29 -6.60 0.61
CA ASP A 265 -30.25 -5.25 1.16
C ASP A 265 -30.27 -4.15 0.06
N LEU A 266 -29.66 -4.42 -1.11
CA LEU A 266 -29.67 -3.50 -2.25
C LEU A 266 -30.97 -3.61 -3.05
N GLU A 267 -31.52 -4.81 -3.24
CA GLU A 267 -32.80 -5.03 -3.94
C GLU A 267 -34.00 -4.41 -3.19
N GLU A 268 -33.93 -4.26 -1.86
CA GLU A 268 -34.93 -3.54 -1.07
C GLU A 268 -34.93 -2.03 -1.36
N ILE A 269 -33.78 -1.48 -1.76
CA ILE A 269 -33.61 -0.05 -2.03
C ILE A 269 -33.87 0.26 -3.51
N PHE A 270 -33.34 -0.58 -4.39
CA PHE A 270 -33.40 -0.41 -5.85
C PHE A 270 -34.35 -1.41 -6.48
N ARG A 271 -35.40 -0.89 -7.12
CA ARG A 271 -36.24 -1.65 -8.05
C ARG A 271 -35.58 -1.66 -9.44
N GLU A 272 -35.94 -2.61 -10.29
CA GLU A 272 -35.36 -2.71 -11.63
C GLU A 272 -35.56 -1.41 -12.45
N GLU A 273 -36.69 -0.71 -12.28
CA GLU A 273 -37.03 0.57 -12.90
C GLU A 273 -36.08 1.71 -12.46
N ASP A 274 -35.60 1.68 -11.22
CA ASP A 274 -34.67 2.71 -10.68
C ASP A 274 -33.29 2.61 -11.34
N LEU A 275 -32.81 1.40 -11.65
CA LEU A 275 -31.55 1.18 -12.34
C LEU A 275 -31.51 1.73 -13.75
N GLU A 276 -32.66 1.65 -14.49
CA GLU A 276 -32.79 2.27 -15.81
C GLU A 276 -32.78 3.80 -15.73
N THR A 277 -33.40 4.36 -14.70
CA THR A 277 -33.43 5.81 -14.46
C THR A 277 -32.03 6.37 -14.11
N ILE A 278 -31.25 5.65 -13.33
CA ILE A 278 -29.88 5.99 -13.01
C ILE A 278 -28.99 6.07 -14.26
N LEU A 279 -29.19 5.13 -15.20
CA LEU A 279 -28.49 5.13 -16.48
C LEU A 279 -28.94 6.25 -17.41
N GLN A 280 -30.22 6.62 -17.40
CA GLN A 280 -30.80 7.66 -18.26
C GLN A 280 -30.49 9.08 -17.73
N GLY A 281 -30.31 9.26 -16.44
CA GLY A 281 -29.94 10.55 -15.81
C GLY A 281 -28.61 11.13 -16.27
N ARG A 282 -27.83 10.35 -17.03
CA ARG A 282 -26.54 10.77 -17.63
C ARG A 282 -26.64 11.38 -19.02
N THR A 283 -27.80 11.39 -19.65
CA THR A 283 -28.00 11.96 -21.00
C THR A 283 -28.44 13.43 -20.98
N ARG A 284 -28.28 14.11 -19.84
CA ARG A 284 -28.51 15.56 -19.74
C ARG A 284 -27.31 16.35 -19.30
#